data_bcf5af8c1f89a76fa8c3fa46efa1d060
#
_entry.id   bcf5af8c1f89a76fa8c3fa46efa1d060
#
_cell.length_a   1.000
_cell.length_b   1.000
_cell.length_c   1.000
_cell.angle_alpha   90.00
_cell.angle_beta   90.00
_cell.angle_gamma   90.00
#
_symmetry.space_group_name_H-M   'P 1'
#
loop_
_entity.id
_entity.type
_entity.pdbx_description
1 polymer ?
#
loop_
_entity_poly.entity_id
_entity_poly.type
_entity_poly.pdbx_seq_one_letter_code
_entity_poly.pdbx_strand_id
1 'polypeptide(L)'
;MPHFHLSMQSGCDRTLASMRRKYNTDSVRKRLEYIRKTIPDAEFSGDVICGFPGESEKDFEETVKFFREAEFLFLHIFPYSIRPGTEAASMPNQLPRNIIRERTAALADIQRKITEKRLNKMINEEKPLDVLIETVSCAGNTVVLSGHSPQFAEVKIPVSASILHTLCEKENIRENIVRVFPELMENQVIIASLMSNKSSNY
;
A
#
# COMPACT_ATOMS: atom_id res chain seq x y z
N MET A 1 -9.99 0.69 11.41
CA MET A 1 -8.61 0.73 10.88
C MET A 1 -8.47 1.94 9.98
N PRO A 2 -7.42 2.75 10.10
CA PRO A 2 -7.23 3.97 9.31
C PRO A 2 -6.59 3.65 7.94
N HIS A 3 -7.15 2.72 7.21
CA HIS A 3 -6.75 2.36 5.86
C HIS A 3 -7.96 2.36 4.93
N PHE A 4 -7.81 2.98 3.77
CA PHE A 4 -8.86 3.12 2.76
C PHE A 4 -8.34 2.65 1.41
N HIS A 5 -9.03 1.69 0.81
CA HIS A 5 -8.75 1.24 -0.54
C HIS A 5 -9.67 1.95 -1.54
N LEU A 6 -9.08 2.58 -2.56
CA LEU A 6 -9.81 3.33 -3.59
C LEU A 6 -9.55 2.76 -4.98
N SER A 7 -10.61 2.34 -5.66
CA SER A 7 -10.53 1.91 -7.07
C SER A 7 -10.40 3.14 -7.99
N MET A 8 -9.24 3.80 -7.93
CA MET A 8 -8.95 5.04 -8.66
C MET A 8 -8.95 4.89 -10.17
N GLN A 9 -8.45 3.78 -10.65
CA GLN A 9 -8.33 3.39 -12.06
C GLN A 9 -7.40 4.28 -12.91
N SER A 10 -7.36 5.60 -12.72
CA SER A 10 -6.46 6.55 -13.36
C SER A 10 -6.34 7.83 -12.53
N GLY A 11 -5.26 8.56 -12.68
CA GLY A 11 -5.06 9.90 -12.13
C GLY A 11 -5.28 11.02 -13.16
N CYS A 12 -5.83 10.73 -14.33
CA CYS A 12 -6.15 11.68 -15.39
C CYS A 12 -7.65 11.73 -15.64
N ASP A 13 -8.24 12.93 -15.60
CA ASP A 13 -9.70 13.11 -15.75
C ASP A 13 -10.21 12.67 -17.11
N ARG A 14 -9.44 12.87 -18.19
CA ARG A 14 -9.81 12.41 -19.53
C ARG A 14 -9.90 10.89 -19.59
N THR A 15 -8.95 10.20 -19.01
CA THR A 15 -8.94 8.73 -18.93
C THR A 15 -10.08 8.22 -18.06
N LEU A 16 -10.32 8.86 -16.89
CA LEU A 16 -11.46 8.53 -16.02
C LEU A 16 -12.80 8.66 -16.73
N ALA A 17 -12.98 9.73 -17.51
CA ALA A 17 -14.18 9.94 -18.31
C ALA A 17 -14.34 8.84 -19.37
N SER A 18 -13.25 8.45 -20.05
CA SER A 18 -13.24 7.35 -21.03
C SER A 18 -13.58 6.00 -20.39
N MET A 19 -13.21 5.81 -19.11
CA MET A 19 -13.59 4.65 -18.29
C MET A 19 -15.00 4.78 -17.69
N ARG A 20 -15.74 5.83 -18.04
CA ARG A 20 -17.10 6.15 -17.50
C ARG A 20 -17.15 6.28 -16.00
N ARG A 21 -16.07 6.78 -15.37
CA ARG A 21 -16.06 7.07 -13.96
C ARG A 21 -16.82 8.38 -13.66
N LYS A 22 -17.59 8.39 -12.56
CA LYS A 22 -18.44 9.55 -12.16
C LYS A 22 -17.72 10.52 -11.22
N TYR A 23 -16.44 10.38 -11.02
CA TYR A 23 -15.59 11.23 -10.20
C TYR A 23 -14.42 11.75 -11.03
N ASN A 24 -13.80 12.80 -10.57
CA ASN A 24 -12.58 13.38 -11.13
C ASN A 24 -11.48 13.48 -10.06
N THR A 25 -10.27 13.79 -10.50
CA THR A 25 -9.08 13.87 -9.63
C THR A 25 -9.22 14.94 -8.56
N ASP A 26 -9.86 16.09 -8.85
CA ASP A 26 -10.08 17.16 -7.88
C ASP A 26 -10.99 16.72 -6.73
N SER A 27 -12.10 16.06 -7.05
CA SER A 27 -13.01 15.52 -6.04
C SER A 27 -12.34 14.49 -5.12
N VAL A 28 -11.44 13.68 -5.69
CA VAL A 28 -10.66 12.72 -4.91
C VAL A 28 -9.64 13.43 -4.02
N ARG A 29 -8.86 14.40 -4.54
CA ARG A 29 -7.92 15.19 -3.71
C ARG A 29 -8.60 15.79 -2.49
N LYS A 30 -9.75 16.45 -2.70
CA LYS A 30 -10.54 17.04 -1.60
C LYS A 30 -10.94 16.00 -0.56
N ARG A 31 -11.31 14.80 -1.00
CA ARG A 31 -11.72 13.71 -0.11
C ARG A 31 -10.55 13.13 0.67
N LEU A 32 -9.40 12.92 0.01
CA LEU A 32 -8.16 12.48 0.67
C LEU A 32 -7.72 13.49 1.73
N GLU A 33 -7.75 14.78 1.40
CA GLU A 33 -7.41 15.86 2.33
C GLU A 33 -8.36 15.89 3.54
N TYR A 34 -9.66 15.77 3.31
CA TYR A 34 -10.65 15.69 4.38
C TYR A 34 -10.40 14.49 5.31
N ILE A 35 -10.16 13.30 4.73
CA ILE A 35 -9.89 12.10 5.52
C ILE A 35 -8.62 12.27 6.34
N ARG A 36 -7.52 12.77 5.76
CA ARG A 36 -6.26 13.01 6.48
C ARG A 36 -6.39 14.03 7.61
N LYS A 37 -7.25 15.02 7.47
CA LYS A 37 -7.55 15.98 8.55
C LYS A 37 -8.36 15.35 9.68
N THR A 38 -9.28 14.46 9.34
CA THR A 38 -10.17 13.81 10.31
C THR A 38 -9.52 12.61 11.00
N ILE A 39 -8.67 11.89 10.26
CA ILE A 39 -7.96 10.69 10.69
C ILE A 39 -6.47 10.88 10.32
N PRO A 40 -5.65 11.49 11.18
CA PRO A 40 -4.27 11.87 10.85
C PRO A 40 -3.38 10.72 10.39
N ASP A 41 -3.62 9.50 10.91
CA ASP A 41 -2.86 8.30 10.59
C ASP A 41 -3.46 7.51 9.40
N ALA A 42 -4.39 8.13 8.65
CA ALA A 42 -5.02 7.47 7.50
C ALA A 42 -4.02 7.23 6.38
N GLU A 43 -3.98 5.99 5.91
CA GLU A 43 -3.25 5.59 4.70
C GLU A 43 -4.20 5.10 3.62
N PHE A 44 -3.73 5.22 2.39
CA PHE A 44 -4.53 4.91 1.21
C PHE A 44 -3.83 3.89 0.34
N SER A 45 -4.61 2.94 -0.17
CA SER A 45 -4.22 2.11 -1.30
C SER A 45 -5.20 2.27 -2.45
N GLY A 46 -4.81 1.84 -3.63
CA GLY A 46 -5.73 1.95 -4.77
C GLY A 46 -5.34 1.09 -5.94
N ASP A 47 -6.30 0.95 -6.87
CA ASP A 47 -6.11 0.28 -8.14
C ASP A 47 -5.91 1.32 -9.24
N VAL A 48 -4.97 1.04 -10.15
CA VAL A 48 -4.71 1.87 -11.32
C VAL A 48 -4.46 0.99 -12.54
N ILE A 49 -5.00 1.39 -13.68
CA ILE A 49 -4.80 0.73 -14.97
C ILE A 49 -3.93 1.62 -15.85
N CYS A 50 -2.79 1.10 -16.30
CA CYS A 50 -1.91 1.77 -17.25
C CYS A 50 -2.19 1.29 -18.68
N GLY A 51 -2.21 2.24 -19.62
CA GLY A 51 -2.38 1.93 -21.04
C GLY A 51 -3.81 1.66 -21.45
N PHE A 52 -4.79 2.29 -20.82
CA PHE A 52 -6.19 2.23 -21.26
C PHE A 52 -6.31 2.78 -22.70
N PRO A 53 -7.22 2.25 -23.55
CA PRO A 53 -7.37 2.71 -24.92
C PRO A 53 -7.49 4.23 -25.05
N GLY A 54 -6.66 4.83 -25.89
CA GLY A 54 -6.60 6.27 -26.10
C GLY A 54 -5.85 7.08 -25.03
N GLU A 55 -5.25 6.44 -24.02
CA GLU A 55 -4.37 7.13 -23.06
C GLU A 55 -3.14 7.72 -23.78
N SER A 56 -3.03 9.04 -23.84
CA SER A 56 -1.86 9.72 -24.41
C SER A 56 -0.70 9.77 -23.40
N GLU A 57 0.49 10.21 -23.86
CA GLU A 57 1.61 10.45 -22.96
C GLU A 57 1.27 11.49 -21.87
N LYS A 58 0.63 12.57 -22.29
CA LYS A 58 0.16 13.62 -21.38
C LYS A 58 -0.81 13.08 -20.30
N ASP A 59 -1.71 12.15 -20.65
CA ASP A 59 -2.64 11.56 -19.65
C ASP A 59 -1.90 10.67 -18.67
N PHE A 60 -0.88 9.96 -19.13
CA PHE A 60 -0.02 9.18 -18.25
C PHE A 60 0.79 10.07 -17.32
N GLU A 61 1.36 11.17 -17.82
CA GLU A 61 2.06 12.17 -16.99
C GLU A 61 1.13 12.79 -15.93
N GLU A 62 -0.12 13.11 -16.28
CA GLU A 62 -1.14 13.57 -15.33
C GLU A 62 -1.42 12.52 -14.25
N THR A 63 -1.52 11.25 -14.63
CA THR A 63 -1.68 10.13 -13.70
C THR A 63 -0.50 10.01 -12.74
N VAL A 64 0.72 10.09 -13.26
CA VAL A 64 1.95 10.09 -12.44
C VAL A 64 1.96 11.25 -11.45
N LYS A 65 1.64 12.46 -11.94
CA LYS A 65 1.58 13.68 -11.11
C LYS A 65 0.56 13.51 -9.99
N PHE A 66 -0.64 13.03 -10.31
CA PHE A 66 -1.69 12.80 -9.33
C PHE A 66 -1.21 11.88 -8.20
N PHE A 67 -0.63 10.71 -8.50
CA PHE A 67 -0.20 9.78 -7.46
C PHE A 67 1.00 10.26 -6.65
N ARG A 68 1.90 11.06 -7.25
CA ARG A 68 2.97 11.74 -6.50
C ARG A 68 2.42 12.73 -5.46
N GLU A 69 1.36 13.47 -5.80
CA GLU A 69 0.72 14.43 -4.91
C GLU A 69 -0.18 13.74 -3.87
N ALA A 70 -0.90 12.72 -4.29
CA ALA A 70 -1.84 11.99 -3.44
C ALA A 70 -1.16 11.07 -2.41
N GLU A 71 0.09 10.66 -2.66
CA GLU A 71 0.92 9.83 -1.77
C GLU A 71 0.16 8.61 -1.21
N PHE A 72 -0.31 7.75 -2.09
CA PHE A 72 -0.87 6.46 -1.68
C PHE A 72 0.23 5.58 -1.11
N LEU A 73 -0.03 4.91 0.02
CA LEU A 73 0.91 3.95 0.58
C LEU A 73 1.14 2.79 -0.38
N PHE A 74 0.07 2.34 -1.07
CA PHE A 74 0.09 1.21 -1.98
C PHE A 74 -0.73 1.47 -3.24
N LEU A 75 -0.20 1.05 -4.41
CA LEU A 75 -0.97 0.96 -5.65
C LEU A 75 -0.86 -0.44 -6.25
N HIS A 76 -2.01 -1.02 -6.55
CA HIS A 76 -2.10 -2.16 -7.44
C HIS A 76 -2.13 -1.64 -8.88
N ILE A 77 -1.01 -1.79 -9.58
CA ILE A 77 -0.81 -1.27 -10.92
C ILE A 77 -1.06 -2.38 -11.93
N PHE A 78 -2.13 -2.25 -12.70
CA PHE A 78 -2.54 -3.23 -13.69
C PHE A 78 -2.21 -2.74 -15.10
N PRO A 79 -1.44 -3.51 -15.89
CA PRO A 79 -1.37 -3.26 -17.32
C PRO A 79 -2.75 -3.51 -17.92
N TYR A 80 -3.24 -2.60 -18.78
CA TYR A 80 -4.48 -2.82 -19.49
C TYR A 80 -4.39 -4.10 -20.33
N SER A 81 -5.42 -4.92 -20.25
CA SER A 81 -5.59 -6.12 -21.08
C SER A 81 -6.97 -6.12 -21.71
N ILE A 82 -7.03 -6.44 -22.99
CA ILE A 82 -8.29 -6.54 -23.74
C ILE A 82 -9.13 -7.68 -23.17
N ARG A 83 -10.36 -7.36 -22.76
CA ARG A 83 -11.32 -8.36 -22.30
C ARG A 83 -12.49 -8.42 -23.28
N PRO A 84 -12.68 -9.55 -23.96
CA PRO A 84 -13.80 -9.72 -24.88
C PRO A 84 -15.15 -9.37 -24.24
N GLY A 85 -16.03 -8.72 -25.00
CA GLY A 85 -17.36 -8.32 -24.52
C GLY A 85 -17.40 -7.00 -23.73
N THR A 86 -16.25 -6.35 -23.48
CA THR A 86 -16.21 -5.01 -22.89
C THR A 86 -16.16 -3.94 -23.98
N GLU A 87 -16.74 -2.76 -23.68
CA GLU A 87 -16.66 -1.62 -24.59
C GLU A 87 -15.21 -1.19 -24.85
N ALA A 88 -14.37 -1.23 -23.82
CA ALA A 88 -12.95 -0.91 -23.95
C ALA A 88 -12.22 -1.80 -24.98
N ALA A 89 -12.67 -3.04 -25.19
CA ALA A 89 -12.08 -3.94 -26.19
C ALA A 89 -12.31 -3.46 -27.64
N SER A 90 -13.39 -2.71 -27.88
CA SER A 90 -13.75 -2.16 -29.20
C SER A 90 -13.35 -0.69 -29.37
N MET A 91 -12.81 -0.05 -28.35
CA MET A 91 -12.34 1.32 -28.45
C MET A 91 -11.18 1.46 -29.45
N PRO A 92 -11.13 2.55 -30.24
CA PRO A 92 -9.98 2.86 -31.07
C PRO A 92 -8.75 3.22 -30.22
N ASN A 93 -7.60 3.31 -30.89
CA ASN A 93 -6.34 3.73 -30.24
C ASN A 93 -5.88 2.80 -29.11
N GLN A 94 -6.02 1.49 -29.32
CA GLN A 94 -5.40 0.49 -28.46
C GLN A 94 -3.87 0.71 -28.43
N LEU A 95 -3.29 0.77 -27.23
CA LEU A 95 -1.85 0.99 -27.10
C LEU A 95 -1.05 -0.29 -27.39
N PRO A 96 0.15 -0.15 -27.97
CA PRO A 96 1.09 -1.27 -28.09
C PRO A 96 1.50 -1.83 -26.71
N ARG A 97 1.70 -3.15 -26.63
CA ARG A 97 2.06 -3.83 -25.37
C ARG A 97 3.36 -3.33 -24.74
N ASN A 98 4.34 -2.92 -25.54
CA ASN A 98 5.58 -2.35 -25.03
C ASN A 98 5.32 -1.03 -24.28
N ILE A 99 4.50 -0.13 -24.83
CA ILE A 99 4.13 1.14 -24.18
C ILE A 99 3.38 0.88 -22.86
N ILE A 100 2.43 -0.06 -22.86
CA ILE A 100 1.72 -0.45 -21.64
C ILE A 100 2.70 -0.93 -20.57
N ARG A 101 3.67 -1.79 -20.93
CA ARG A 101 4.70 -2.30 -19.99
C ARG A 101 5.60 -1.19 -19.49
N GLU A 102 6.07 -0.30 -20.36
CA GLU A 102 6.92 0.84 -19.99
C GLU A 102 6.22 1.74 -18.98
N ARG A 103 4.95 2.11 -19.22
CA ARG A 103 4.15 2.92 -18.30
C ARG A 103 3.91 2.23 -16.97
N THR A 104 3.58 0.94 -17.00
CA THR A 104 3.38 0.13 -15.79
C THR A 104 4.66 0.10 -14.94
N ALA A 105 5.80 -0.14 -15.55
CA ALA A 105 7.09 -0.15 -14.86
C ALA A 105 7.47 1.23 -14.31
N ALA A 106 7.27 2.29 -15.10
CA ALA A 106 7.55 3.66 -14.66
C ALA A 106 6.69 4.07 -13.46
N LEU A 107 5.40 3.75 -13.48
CA LEU A 107 4.52 4.05 -12.35
C LEU A 107 4.86 3.20 -11.12
N ALA A 108 5.26 1.94 -11.30
CA ALA A 108 5.71 1.06 -10.21
C ALA A 108 6.97 1.60 -9.52
N ASP A 109 7.94 2.10 -10.28
CA ASP A 109 9.15 2.72 -9.73
C ASP A 109 8.84 4.00 -8.93
N ILE A 110 7.89 4.79 -9.40
CA ILE A 110 7.43 5.99 -8.70
C ILE A 110 6.72 5.59 -7.40
N GLN A 111 5.83 4.60 -7.49
CA GLN A 111 5.09 4.10 -6.33
C GLN A 111 6.03 3.54 -5.26
N ARG A 112 7.05 2.79 -5.66
CA ARG A 112 8.06 2.28 -4.73
C ARG A 112 8.69 3.41 -3.89
N LYS A 113 9.06 4.52 -4.51
CA LYS A 113 9.63 5.69 -3.81
C LYS A 113 8.62 6.36 -2.86
N ILE A 114 7.35 6.40 -3.25
CA ILE A 114 6.28 6.94 -2.40
C ILE A 114 6.07 6.03 -1.19
N THR A 115 5.96 4.71 -1.40
CA THR A 115 5.84 3.71 -0.32
C THR A 115 7.01 3.83 0.66
N GLU A 116 8.26 3.86 0.16
CA GLU A 116 9.45 4.04 0.99
C GLU A 116 9.38 5.33 1.84
N LYS A 117 8.98 6.44 1.23
CA LYS A 117 8.78 7.71 1.95
C LYS A 117 7.74 7.60 3.06
N ARG A 118 6.59 6.96 2.77
CA ARG A 118 5.49 6.80 3.74
C ARG A 118 5.88 5.88 4.89
N LEU A 119 6.51 4.73 4.60
CA LEU A 119 6.97 3.80 5.63
C LEU A 119 8.06 4.43 6.51
N ASN A 120 9.03 5.13 5.92
CA ASN A 120 10.04 5.86 6.68
C ASN A 120 9.42 6.93 7.58
N LYS A 121 8.35 7.61 7.14
CA LYS A 121 7.62 8.53 8.00
C LYS A 121 7.03 7.82 9.22
N MET A 122 6.39 6.66 9.03
CA MET A 122 5.83 5.87 10.14
C MET A 122 6.92 5.43 11.13
N ILE A 123 8.10 5.05 10.64
CA ILE A 123 9.24 4.66 11.48
C ILE A 123 9.75 5.88 12.26
N ASN A 124 9.95 7.02 11.60
CA ASN A 124 10.50 8.24 12.20
C ASN A 124 9.55 8.91 13.20
N GLU A 125 8.28 8.56 13.21
CA GLU A 125 7.35 9.03 14.25
C GLU A 125 7.61 8.40 15.61
N GLU A 126 8.44 7.34 15.67
CA GLU A 126 8.83 6.63 16.91
C GLU A 126 7.63 6.20 17.77
N LYS A 127 6.49 5.93 17.11
CA LYS A 127 5.28 5.46 17.77
C LYS A 127 5.15 3.95 17.68
N PRO A 128 4.66 3.30 18.76
CA PRO A 128 4.34 1.88 18.67
C PRO A 128 3.28 1.62 17.62
N LEU A 129 3.42 0.48 16.94
CA LEU A 129 2.42 -0.05 16.00
C LEU A 129 1.74 -1.27 16.61
N ASP A 130 0.45 -1.35 16.46
CA ASP A 130 -0.31 -2.58 16.67
C ASP A 130 -0.25 -3.40 15.39
N VAL A 131 0.13 -4.68 15.45
CA VAL A 131 0.29 -5.56 14.28
C VAL A 131 -0.54 -6.81 14.47
N LEU A 132 -1.45 -7.08 13.55
CA LEU A 132 -2.17 -8.34 13.47
C LEU A 132 -1.24 -9.40 12.89
N ILE A 133 -0.92 -10.44 13.67
CA ILE A 133 -0.04 -11.52 13.20
C ILE A 133 -0.83 -12.48 12.34
N GLU A 134 -0.42 -12.62 11.09
CA GLU A 134 -1.05 -13.49 10.09
C GLU A 134 -0.24 -14.76 9.85
N THR A 135 1.10 -14.66 9.88
CA THR A 135 1.98 -15.79 9.62
C THR A 135 3.14 -15.86 10.61
N VAL A 136 3.57 -17.10 10.85
CA VAL A 136 4.77 -17.43 11.64
C VAL A 136 5.63 -18.32 10.77
N SER A 137 6.86 -17.90 10.51
CA SER A 137 7.83 -18.64 9.71
C SER A 137 9.13 -18.83 10.45
N CYS A 138 9.87 -19.90 10.14
CA CYS A 138 11.20 -20.17 10.71
C CYS A 138 12.26 -19.92 9.65
N ALA A 139 13.26 -19.10 9.98
CA ALA A 139 14.45 -18.83 9.18
C ALA A 139 15.70 -19.24 10.00
N GLY A 140 16.12 -20.48 9.88
CA GLY A 140 17.17 -21.05 10.73
C GLY A 140 16.75 -21.08 12.20
N ASN A 141 17.53 -20.45 13.07
CA ASN A 141 17.22 -20.34 14.51
C ASN A 141 16.33 -19.12 14.87
N THR A 142 15.97 -18.32 13.90
CA THR A 142 15.14 -17.14 14.09
C THR A 142 13.73 -17.43 13.63
N VAL A 143 12.75 -17.06 14.44
CA VAL A 143 11.35 -17.08 14.06
C VAL A 143 10.96 -15.67 13.62
N VAL A 144 10.23 -15.58 12.52
CA VAL A 144 9.71 -14.31 12.01
C VAL A 144 8.19 -14.34 12.08
N LEU A 145 7.63 -13.42 12.86
CA LEU A 145 6.21 -13.12 12.85
C LEU A 145 5.97 -12.08 11.76
N SER A 146 4.94 -12.27 10.95
CA SER A 146 4.59 -11.33 9.90
C SER A 146 3.11 -11.02 9.93
N GLY A 147 2.78 -9.78 9.61
CA GLY A 147 1.40 -9.31 9.59
C GLY A 147 1.29 -7.86 9.14
N HIS A 148 0.14 -7.25 9.39
CA HIS A 148 -0.13 -5.90 8.96
C HIS A 148 -0.49 -4.96 10.12
N SER A 149 -0.05 -3.72 10.00
CA SER A 149 -0.52 -2.63 10.88
C SER A 149 -1.94 -2.20 10.52
N PRO A 150 -2.63 -1.41 11.36
CA PRO A 150 -3.94 -0.83 11.03
C PRO A 150 -3.95 0.02 9.76
N GLN A 151 -2.81 0.57 9.34
CA GLN A 151 -2.61 1.32 8.10
C GLN A 151 -2.34 0.44 6.88
N PHE A 152 -2.33 -0.89 7.07
CA PHE A 152 -2.03 -1.89 6.07
C PHE A 152 -0.56 -1.92 5.61
N ALA A 153 0.36 -1.44 6.44
CA ALA A 153 1.79 -1.63 6.22
C ALA A 153 2.20 -3.04 6.65
N GLU A 154 2.95 -3.75 5.79
CA GLU A 154 3.52 -5.05 6.13
C GLU A 154 4.61 -4.87 7.18
N VAL A 155 4.58 -5.72 8.23
CA VAL A 155 5.53 -5.69 9.34
C VAL A 155 6.09 -7.08 9.57
N LYS A 156 7.41 -7.18 9.73
CA LYS A 156 8.12 -8.39 10.13
C LYS A 156 8.80 -8.17 11.47
N ILE A 157 8.65 -9.16 12.34
CA ILE A 157 9.13 -9.12 13.73
C ILE A 157 10.00 -10.36 13.95
N PRO A 158 11.33 -10.24 13.83
CA PRO A 158 12.24 -11.31 14.18
C PRO A 158 12.21 -11.54 15.68
N VAL A 159 12.00 -12.79 16.11
CA VAL A 159 11.99 -13.18 17.53
C VAL A 159 12.81 -14.44 17.75
N SER A 160 13.31 -14.65 18.98
CA SER A 160 13.93 -15.91 19.35
C SER A 160 12.87 -17.00 19.58
N ALA A 161 13.27 -18.27 19.43
CA ALA A 161 12.37 -19.39 19.68
C ALA A 161 11.83 -19.40 21.13
N SER A 162 12.61 -18.92 22.10
CA SER A 162 12.17 -18.80 23.51
C SER A 162 11.04 -17.78 23.68
N ILE A 163 11.12 -16.64 23.00
CA ILE A 163 10.05 -15.62 23.01
C ILE A 163 8.78 -16.18 22.36
N LEU A 164 8.93 -16.88 21.23
CA LEU A 164 7.78 -17.52 20.58
C LEU A 164 7.07 -18.49 21.52
N HIS A 165 7.82 -19.36 22.22
CA HIS A 165 7.26 -20.32 23.19
C HIS A 165 6.40 -19.58 24.25
N THR A 166 6.94 -18.51 24.82
CA THR A 166 6.23 -17.69 25.82
C THR A 166 4.95 -17.05 25.25
N LEU A 167 4.98 -16.62 24.00
CA LEU A 167 3.82 -16.03 23.32
C LEU A 167 2.76 -17.08 22.99
N CYS A 168 3.18 -18.30 22.59
CA CYS A 168 2.28 -19.40 22.25
C CYS A 168 1.65 -20.08 23.47
N GLU A 169 2.31 -20.03 24.66
CA GLU A 169 1.74 -20.57 25.89
C GLU A 169 0.49 -19.80 26.37
N LYS A 170 0.36 -18.55 25.98
CA LYS A 170 -0.75 -17.71 26.42
C LYS A 170 -1.97 -17.81 25.49
N GLU A 171 -1.75 -17.86 24.18
CA GLU A 171 -2.81 -17.94 23.15
C GLU A 171 -2.22 -18.35 21.79
N ASN A 172 -3.07 -18.76 20.84
CA ASN A 172 -2.64 -18.93 19.45
C ASN A 172 -2.14 -17.57 18.90
N ILE A 173 -0.84 -17.43 18.69
CA ILE A 173 -0.24 -16.15 18.27
C ILE A 173 -0.74 -15.68 16.91
N ARG A 174 -1.20 -16.59 16.06
CA ARG A 174 -1.87 -16.21 14.80
C ARG A 174 -3.22 -15.57 15.15
N GLU A 175 -3.57 -14.51 14.43
CA GLU A 175 -4.77 -13.71 14.65
C GLU A 175 -4.73 -12.81 15.92
N ASN A 176 -3.61 -12.81 16.64
CA ASN A 176 -3.41 -11.90 17.76
C ASN A 176 -2.77 -10.59 17.33
N ILE A 177 -3.14 -9.51 18.03
CA ILE A 177 -2.52 -8.19 17.86
C ILE A 177 -1.36 -8.06 18.84
N VAL A 178 -0.17 -7.79 18.30
CA VAL A 178 1.02 -7.49 19.10
C VAL A 178 1.43 -6.05 18.91
N ARG A 179 1.90 -5.43 19.99
CA ARG A 179 2.43 -4.06 19.95
C ARG A 179 3.94 -4.09 19.77
N VAL A 180 4.43 -3.36 18.77
CA VAL A 180 5.82 -3.37 18.34
C VAL A 180 6.37 -1.96 18.15
N PHE A 181 7.69 -1.80 18.22
CA PHE A 181 8.38 -0.61 17.77
C PHE A 181 8.93 -0.82 16.37
N PRO A 182 8.57 0.05 15.40
CA PRO A 182 9.19 0.04 14.08
C PRO A 182 10.65 0.52 14.19
N GLU A 183 11.58 -0.21 13.57
CA GLU A 183 13.01 0.09 13.66
C GLU A 183 13.59 0.56 12.33
N LEU A 184 13.32 -0.19 11.28
CA LEU A 184 13.85 0.11 9.96
C LEU A 184 12.94 -0.47 8.87
N MET A 185 13.25 -0.13 7.62
CA MET A 185 12.55 -0.67 6.45
C MET A 185 13.52 -1.50 5.59
N GLU A 186 13.08 -2.69 5.20
CA GLU A 186 13.74 -3.53 4.22
C GLU A 186 12.73 -3.96 3.15
N ASN A 187 13.05 -3.71 1.87
CA ASN A 187 12.21 -4.12 0.74
C ASN A 187 10.72 -3.73 0.88
N GLN A 188 10.44 -2.49 1.34
CA GLN A 188 9.10 -1.96 1.59
C GLN A 188 8.32 -2.67 2.72
N VAL A 189 9.02 -3.36 3.60
CA VAL A 189 8.47 -3.99 4.80
C VAL A 189 9.10 -3.33 6.02
N ILE A 190 8.29 -3.03 7.03
CA ILE A 190 8.79 -2.52 8.31
C ILE A 190 9.35 -3.70 9.10
N ILE A 191 10.61 -3.60 9.53
CA ILE A 191 11.20 -4.48 10.53
C ILE A 191 10.98 -3.84 11.89
N ALA A 192 10.45 -4.60 12.82
CA ALA A 192 10.07 -4.10 14.14
C ALA A 192 10.51 -5.06 15.26
N SER A 193 10.66 -4.53 16.47
CA SER A 193 10.88 -5.32 17.68
C SER A 193 9.64 -5.36 18.57
N LEU A 194 9.45 -6.45 19.30
CA LEU A 194 8.41 -6.54 20.31
C LEU A 194 8.65 -5.52 21.40
N MET A 195 7.61 -4.84 21.84
CA MET A 195 7.69 -4.07 23.06
C MET A 195 7.92 -5.02 24.23
N SER A 196 9.07 -4.93 24.89
CA SER A 196 9.25 -5.60 26.18
C SER A 196 8.19 -5.04 27.12
N ASN A 197 7.33 -5.91 27.66
CA ASN A 197 6.54 -5.57 28.84
C ASN A 197 7.55 -5.21 29.96
N LYS A 198 7.95 -3.96 30.05
CA LYS A 198 8.47 -3.46 31.32
C LYS A 198 7.29 -3.61 32.27
N SER A 199 7.34 -4.67 33.08
CA SER A 199 6.49 -4.82 34.23
C SER A 199 6.43 -3.47 34.92
N SER A 200 5.24 -2.87 34.94
CA SER A 200 4.89 -1.79 35.84
C SER A 200 5.08 -2.30 37.25
N ASN A 201 6.26 -2.08 37.80
CA ASN A 201 6.45 -2.02 39.23
C ASN A 201 5.90 -0.64 39.69
N TYR A 202 4.66 -0.64 40.16
CA TYR A 202 4.14 0.29 41.12
C TYR A 202 3.25 -0.49 42.11
#